data_fcca430c87c94ba74a917bb198bee522
#
_entry.id   fcca430c87c94ba74a917bb198bee522
#
_cell.length_a   1.000
_cell.length_b   1.000
_cell.length_c   1.000
_cell.angle_alpha   90.00
_cell.angle_beta   90.00
_cell.angle_gamma   90.00
#
_symmetry.space_group_name_H-M   'P 1'
#
loop_
_entity.id
_entity.type
_entity.pdbx_description
1 polymer ?
#
loop_
_entity_poly.entity_id
_entity_poly.type
_entity_poly.pdbx_seq_one_letter_code
_entity_poly.pdbx_strand_id
1 'polypeptide(L)'
;LTDGAREDLPITINADGGGIYSMQADAEGNIYTAEFEWNATEGDDAYTQQTTVLHKYDASGTELMAQDITDIMQQDENNSYVGSMCLDDQGRFYISSDSLIRLFGSDGQFQGAVQTDSQWIQGMGKAKDGKVYLAYYDQSGNVKLSQIDFDGKALGQTYDNFPNTNGNGGLCAGIENDLLVNTDTALYDYSLADQKTTEILSWLDSDINGSYVTYAAATADGKILAVVNDWNTGETDLVKLTRTKASEVAQKSQITIGTLYTSQSLQAAAVAFNKQSNEYHVNIKTYIDDNNWTETSWADGITAMNNDITSGAGCPDILDLSNLDVKELASKGVFEDMTPYLEKSSVLSKDDFFENIVDSYTFDGKLVGIPKSFALNTIVGKTSEVGDKKGWTIDDIIAYAGQHEGASLFEGMTKSGMLYTLLAYDLDSYIDSVSYTHLRAHET
;
A
#
# COMPACT_ATOMS: atom_id res chain seq x y z
N LEU A 1 -9.87 26.04 -9.50
CA LEU A 1 -10.44 25.40 -8.28
C LEU A 1 -10.78 26.40 -7.16
N THR A 2 -10.84 27.70 -7.42
CA THR A 2 -11.16 28.68 -6.39
C THR A 2 -12.60 28.59 -5.89
N ASP A 3 -13.51 28.11 -6.73
CA ASP A 3 -14.95 27.99 -6.47
C ASP A 3 -15.51 26.56 -6.67
N GLY A 4 -14.64 25.59 -7.02
CA GLY A 4 -15.04 24.21 -7.30
C GLY A 4 -15.70 24.04 -8.68
N ALA A 5 -15.68 25.05 -9.54
CA ALA A 5 -16.21 24.91 -10.90
C ALA A 5 -15.37 23.92 -11.70
N ARG A 6 -16.07 23.04 -12.43
CA ARG A 6 -15.49 22.09 -13.36
C ARG A 6 -15.58 22.67 -14.78
N GLU A 7 -14.49 22.58 -15.52
CA GLU A 7 -14.43 22.88 -16.93
C GLU A 7 -13.98 21.64 -17.68
N ASP A 8 -14.73 21.23 -18.68
CA ASP A 8 -14.38 20.10 -19.54
C ASP A 8 -13.57 20.62 -20.75
N LEU A 9 -12.35 20.09 -20.88
CA LEU A 9 -11.51 20.41 -22.03
C LEU A 9 -11.89 19.53 -23.24
N PRO A 10 -11.73 20.04 -24.48
CA PRO A 10 -12.09 19.31 -25.71
C PRO A 10 -11.00 18.24 -26.07
N ILE A 11 -10.45 17.57 -25.10
CA ILE A 11 -9.50 16.47 -25.28
C ILE A 11 -10.31 15.20 -25.44
N THR A 12 -10.16 14.51 -26.57
CA THR A 12 -10.86 13.25 -26.83
C THR A 12 -9.90 12.10 -26.62
N ILE A 13 -10.23 11.22 -25.69
CA ILE A 13 -9.53 9.97 -25.45
C ILE A 13 -10.42 8.85 -25.99
N ASN A 14 -9.83 7.88 -26.68
CA ASN A 14 -10.59 6.72 -27.17
C ASN A 14 -11.06 5.86 -25.98
N ALA A 15 -12.31 6.07 -25.55
CA ALA A 15 -12.89 5.40 -24.38
C ALA A 15 -13.23 3.92 -24.63
N ASP A 16 -13.35 3.49 -25.88
CA ASP A 16 -13.78 2.13 -26.23
C ASP A 16 -12.64 1.11 -26.27
N GLY A 17 -11.40 1.55 -26.23
CA GLY A 17 -10.22 0.68 -26.28
C GLY A 17 -8.93 1.35 -25.88
N GLY A 18 -8.98 2.48 -25.18
CA GLY A 18 -7.78 3.23 -24.80
C GLY A 18 -7.92 3.90 -23.43
N GLY A 19 -6.88 4.61 -23.04
CA GLY A 19 -6.83 5.35 -21.79
C GLY A 19 -5.56 6.16 -21.62
N ILE A 20 -5.48 6.87 -20.51
CA ILE A 20 -4.28 7.62 -20.10
C ILE A 20 -3.52 6.80 -19.08
N TYR A 21 -2.25 6.52 -19.34
CA TYR A 21 -1.32 5.95 -18.35
C TYR A 21 -0.90 6.98 -17.31
N SER A 22 -0.56 8.18 -17.80
CA SER A 22 -0.07 9.24 -16.93
C SER A 22 -0.35 10.61 -17.55
N MET A 23 -0.57 11.60 -16.70
CA MET A 23 -0.84 12.98 -17.10
C MET A 23 -0.08 13.94 -16.21
N GLN A 24 0.48 14.99 -16.81
CA GLN A 24 1.12 16.10 -16.10
C GLN A 24 0.79 17.43 -16.75
N ALA A 25 0.99 18.52 -16.00
CA ALA A 25 0.89 19.87 -16.52
C ALA A 25 2.15 20.68 -16.23
N ASP A 26 2.47 21.62 -17.11
CA ASP A 26 3.51 22.62 -16.89
C ASP A 26 2.97 23.91 -16.23
N ALA A 27 3.87 24.85 -15.96
CA ALA A 27 3.52 26.12 -15.32
C ALA A 27 2.64 27.04 -16.21
N GLU A 28 2.67 26.85 -17.52
CA GLU A 28 1.87 27.56 -18.51
C GLU A 28 0.46 26.96 -18.65
N GLY A 29 0.20 25.82 -18.00
CA GLY A 29 -1.06 25.09 -18.05
C GLY A 29 -1.17 24.16 -19.26
N ASN A 30 -0.10 23.91 -20.01
CA ASN A 30 -0.12 22.86 -21.02
C ASN A 30 -0.23 21.50 -20.35
N ILE A 31 -0.99 20.60 -20.99
CA ILE A 31 -1.25 19.25 -20.50
C ILE A 31 -0.46 18.26 -21.34
N TYR A 32 0.21 17.35 -20.69
CA TYR A 32 0.99 16.28 -21.30
C TYR A 32 0.41 14.95 -20.87
N THR A 33 0.18 14.04 -21.83
CA THR A 33 -0.33 12.70 -21.56
C THR A 33 0.54 11.64 -22.20
N ALA A 34 0.60 10.47 -21.56
CA ALA A 34 1.00 9.23 -22.19
C ALA A 34 -0.28 8.40 -22.34
N GLU A 35 -0.73 8.21 -23.57
CA GLU A 35 -1.98 7.54 -23.90
C GLU A 35 -1.73 6.20 -24.56
N PHE A 36 -2.66 5.27 -24.36
CA PHE A 36 -2.64 3.98 -25.05
C PHE A 36 -3.96 3.70 -25.74
N GLU A 37 -3.89 2.95 -26.83
CA GLU A 37 -5.04 2.39 -27.52
C GLU A 37 -4.83 0.90 -27.79
N TRP A 38 -5.86 0.10 -27.56
CA TRP A 38 -5.92 -1.29 -27.96
C TRP A 38 -6.56 -1.37 -29.36
N ASN A 39 -5.80 -1.82 -30.32
CA ASN A 39 -6.35 -2.10 -31.65
C ASN A 39 -7.00 -3.49 -31.62
N ALA A 40 -8.33 -3.54 -31.69
CA ALA A 40 -9.07 -4.78 -31.82
C ALA A 40 -8.78 -5.40 -33.20
N THR A 41 -7.95 -6.42 -33.28
CA THR A 41 -7.85 -7.28 -34.44
C THR A 41 -8.87 -8.41 -34.29
N GLU A 42 -9.60 -8.76 -35.36
CA GLU A 42 -10.52 -9.91 -35.37
C GLU A 42 -9.73 -11.18 -35.13
N GLY A 43 -9.94 -11.82 -33.97
CA GLY A 43 -9.32 -13.12 -33.58
C GLY A 43 -9.08 -13.24 -32.08
N ASP A 44 -8.67 -14.43 -31.65
CA ASP A 44 -8.38 -14.74 -30.23
C ASP A 44 -7.18 -13.96 -29.64
N ASP A 45 -6.41 -13.24 -30.47
CA ASP A 45 -5.26 -12.42 -30.09
C ASP A 45 -5.59 -10.92 -30.02
N ALA A 46 -6.84 -10.56 -29.76
CA ALA A 46 -7.38 -9.19 -29.79
C ALA A 46 -6.68 -8.16 -28.87
N TYR A 47 -5.77 -8.60 -27.99
CA TYR A 47 -5.07 -7.74 -27.04
C TYR A 47 -3.58 -7.54 -27.36
N THR A 48 -3.10 -7.94 -28.52
CA THR A 48 -1.67 -7.99 -28.82
C THR A 48 -1.10 -6.74 -29.50
N GLN A 49 -1.92 -5.77 -29.91
CA GLN A 49 -1.43 -4.52 -30.50
C GLN A 49 -1.91 -3.30 -29.72
N GLN A 50 -1.11 -2.94 -28.74
CA GLN A 50 -1.26 -1.68 -28.02
C GLN A 50 -0.37 -0.62 -28.66
N THR A 51 -0.94 0.53 -28.99
CA THR A 51 -0.16 1.74 -29.35
C THR A 51 0.04 2.59 -28.09
N THR A 52 1.17 3.32 -28.06
CA THR A 52 1.47 4.29 -27.00
C THR A 52 1.88 5.61 -27.65
N VAL A 53 1.18 6.68 -27.30
CA VAL A 53 1.38 8.01 -27.88
C VAL A 53 1.59 9.03 -26.78
N LEU A 54 2.58 9.90 -26.97
CA LEU A 54 2.78 11.09 -26.15
C LEU A 54 2.03 12.26 -26.78
N HIS A 55 1.18 12.92 -26.01
CA HIS A 55 0.50 14.13 -26.44
C HIS A 55 0.92 15.33 -25.61
N LYS A 56 0.84 16.48 -26.22
CA LYS A 56 0.88 17.79 -25.58
C LYS A 56 -0.32 18.60 -26.07
N TYR A 57 -1.07 19.14 -25.11
CA TYR A 57 -2.20 20.05 -25.37
C TYR A 57 -1.90 21.41 -24.72
N ASP A 58 -2.40 22.48 -25.30
CA ASP A 58 -2.40 23.77 -24.60
C ASP A 58 -3.47 23.82 -23.50
N ALA A 59 -3.48 24.89 -22.72
CA ALA A 59 -4.42 25.08 -21.61
C ALA A 59 -5.90 25.08 -22.04
N SER A 60 -6.19 25.24 -23.34
CA SER A 60 -7.55 25.17 -23.93
C SER A 60 -7.91 23.75 -24.40
N GLY A 61 -6.99 22.80 -24.33
CA GLY A 61 -7.14 21.43 -24.83
C GLY A 61 -6.86 21.26 -26.32
N THR A 62 -6.26 22.28 -26.99
CA THR A 62 -5.82 22.15 -28.39
C THR A 62 -4.53 21.30 -28.43
N GLU A 63 -4.52 20.26 -29.25
CA GLU A 63 -3.35 19.43 -29.46
C GLU A 63 -2.20 20.21 -30.10
N LEU A 64 -1.05 20.21 -29.47
CA LEU A 64 0.18 20.82 -29.94
C LEU A 64 1.19 19.79 -30.47
N MET A 65 1.12 18.55 -29.96
CA MET A 65 2.02 17.45 -30.34
C MET A 65 1.29 16.11 -30.12
N ALA A 66 1.50 15.20 -31.06
CA ALA A 66 1.20 13.78 -30.92
C ALA A 66 2.40 13.00 -31.47
N GLN A 67 3.07 12.21 -30.63
CA GLN A 67 4.22 11.42 -30.99
C GLN A 67 4.00 9.96 -30.64
N ASP A 68 3.89 9.11 -31.67
CA ASP A 68 3.84 7.66 -31.48
C ASP A 68 5.22 7.15 -31.01
N ILE A 69 5.23 6.48 -29.86
CA ILE A 69 6.41 5.88 -29.23
C ILE A 69 6.30 4.36 -29.12
N THR A 70 5.30 3.76 -29.76
CA THR A 70 5.00 2.33 -29.68
C THR A 70 6.22 1.46 -29.94
N ASP A 71 6.91 1.69 -31.06
CA ASP A 71 8.08 0.91 -31.41
C ASP A 71 9.20 0.99 -30.37
N ILE A 72 9.34 2.14 -29.71
CA ILE A 72 10.34 2.34 -28.65
C ILE A 72 9.92 1.59 -27.38
N MET A 73 8.64 1.60 -27.04
CA MET A 73 8.13 0.90 -25.86
C MET A 73 8.24 -0.62 -26.03
N GLN A 74 8.03 -1.13 -27.25
CA GLN A 74 8.03 -2.57 -27.57
C GLN A 74 9.42 -3.16 -27.79
N GLN A 75 10.51 -2.36 -27.81
CA GLN A 75 11.88 -2.88 -27.95
C GLN A 75 12.32 -3.82 -26.82
N ASP A 76 11.70 -3.71 -25.65
CA ASP A 76 11.95 -4.56 -24.50
C ASP A 76 10.61 -5.09 -23.97
N GLU A 77 10.34 -6.37 -24.18
CA GLU A 77 9.08 -7.03 -23.80
C GLU A 77 8.81 -6.94 -22.31
N ASN A 78 9.83 -6.92 -21.46
CA ASN A 78 9.70 -6.82 -20.02
C ASN A 78 9.39 -5.39 -19.55
N ASN A 79 9.67 -4.38 -20.40
CA ASN A 79 9.51 -2.97 -20.09
C ASN A 79 8.61 -2.25 -21.13
N SER A 80 7.60 -2.93 -21.65
CA SER A 80 6.76 -2.43 -22.76
C SER A 80 5.62 -1.50 -22.36
N TYR A 81 5.40 -1.28 -21.06
CA TYR A 81 4.32 -0.44 -20.54
C TYR A 81 4.84 0.88 -19.94
N VAL A 82 3.94 1.83 -19.74
CA VAL A 82 4.20 3.08 -19.01
C VAL A 82 3.81 2.89 -17.55
N GLY A 83 4.80 2.83 -16.66
CA GLY A 83 4.59 2.79 -15.21
C GLY A 83 4.29 4.18 -14.65
N SER A 84 5.13 5.16 -14.97
CA SER A 84 4.91 6.58 -14.64
C SER A 84 5.57 7.49 -15.68
N MET A 85 5.09 8.73 -15.75
CA MET A 85 5.69 9.79 -16.56
C MET A 85 6.00 10.99 -15.69
N CYS A 86 7.13 11.63 -15.92
CA CYS A 86 7.50 12.90 -15.31
C CYS A 86 8.08 13.85 -16.37
N LEU A 87 7.90 15.15 -16.14
CA LEU A 87 8.45 16.21 -16.97
C LEU A 87 9.45 17.03 -16.16
N ASP A 88 10.54 17.46 -16.80
CA ASP A 88 11.39 18.50 -16.24
C ASP A 88 10.96 19.91 -16.66
N ASP A 89 11.68 20.93 -16.21
CA ASP A 89 11.38 22.33 -16.55
C ASP A 89 11.63 22.70 -18.03
N GLN A 90 12.23 21.79 -18.80
CA GLN A 90 12.43 21.93 -20.25
C GLN A 90 11.32 21.24 -21.05
N GLY A 91 10.34 20.61 -20.38
CA GLY A 91 9.27 19.83 -20.98
C GLY A 91 9.74 18.52 -21.60
N ARG A 92 10.91 17.99 -21.17
CA ARG A 92 11.41 16.69 -21.60
C ARG A 92 10.71 15.59 -20.82
N PHE A 93 10.44 14.46 -21.47
CA PHE A 93 9.69 13.36 -20.86
C PHE A 93 10.62 12.29 -20.31
N TYR A 94 10.27 11.81 -19.14
CA TYR A 94 10.86 10.66 -18.45
C TYR A 94 9.74 9.63 -18.27
N ILE A 95 9.89 8.46 -18.87
CA ILE A 95 8.88 7.38 -18.81
C ILE A 95 9.53 6.16 -18.18
N SER A 96 9.00 5.75 -17.01
CA SER A 96 9.44 4.55 -16.35
C SER A 96 8.65 3.32 -16.79
N SER A 97 9.33 2.20 -16.86
CA SER A 97 8.80 0.85 -16.81
C SER A 97 9.45 0.15 -15.60
N ASP A 98 9.43 -1.19 -15.47
CA ASP A 98 9.95 -1.90 -14.28
C ASP A 98 11.36 -1.49 -13.83
N SER A 99 12.32 -1.53 -14.74
CA SER A 99 13.73 -1.21 -14.44
C SER A 99 14.36 -0.25 -15.44
N LEU A 100 13.57 0.28 -16.37
CA LEU A 100 14.04 1.11 -17.46
C LEU A 100 13.32 2.46 -17.45
N ILE A 101 14.09 3.55 -17.59
CA ILE A 101 13.55 4.89 -17.77
C ILE A 101 13.91 5.34 -19.20
N ARG A 102 12.90 5.57 -20.02
CA ARG A 102 13.06 6.10 -21.38
C ARG A 102 12.99 7.61 -21.34
N LEU A 103 13.90 8.25 -22.09
CA LEU A 103 14.07 9.69 -22.12
C LEU A 103 13.67 10.21 -23.52
N PHE A 104 12.78 11.21 -23.54
CA PHE A 104 12.32 11.84 -24.77
C PHE A 104 12.50 13.35 -24.66
N GLY A 105 12.86 13.98 -25.78
CA GLY A 105 12.90 15.44 -25.89
C GLY A 105 11.52 16.09 -25.71
N SER A 106 11.47 17.41 -25.59
CA SER A 106 10.22 18.17 -25.52
C SER A 106 9.37 18.07 -26.81
N ASP A 107 9.96 17.56 -27.88
CA ASP A 107 9.31 17.22 -29.14
C ASP A 107 8.82 15.76 -29.20
N GLY A 108 8.95 15.02 -28.12
CA GLY A 108 8.59 13.60 -28.01
C GLY A 108 9.57 12.64 -28.69
N GLN A 109 10.71 13.11 -29.23
CA GLN A 109 11.69 12.25 -29.88
C GLN A 109 12.55 11.50 -28.85
N PHE A 110 12.75 10.21 -29.07
CA PHE A 110 13.57 9.37 -28.21
C PHE A 110 15.02 9.81 -28.17
N GLN A 111 15.56 10.01 -26.97
CA GLN A 111 16.91 10.49 -26.72
C GLN A 111 17.82 9.43 -26.10
N GLY A 112 17.24 8.35 -25.55
CA GLY A 112 17.96 7.27 -24.91
C GLY A 112 17.23 6.72 -23.70
N ALA A 113 17.91 5.89 -22.94
CA ALA A 113 17.33 5.26 -21.76
C ALA A 113 18.34 5.16 -20.62
N VAL A 114 17.84 5.09 -19.39
CA VAL A 114 18.57 4.82 -18.15
C VAL A 114 18.12 3.47 -17.63
N GLN A 115 19.05 2.51 -17.60
CA GLN A 115 18.82 1.22 -16.94
C GLN A 115 19.07 1.41 -15.45
N THR A 116 18.13 0.93 -14.62
CA THR A 116 18.27 0.91 -13.17
C THR A 116 18.58 -0.51 -12.71
N ASP A 117 19.09 -0.64 -11.51
CA ASP A 117 19.22 -1.90 -10.77
C ASP A 117 18.03 -2.11 -9.80
N SER A 118 16.92 -1.39 -10.04
CA SER A 118 15.73 -1.49 -9.21
C SER A 118 15.05 -2.86 -9.32
N GLN A 119 14.52 -3.34 -8.19
CA GLN A 119 13.52 -4.42 -8.19
C GLN A 119 12.14 -3.88 -8.56
N TRP A 120 11.86 -2.65 -8.12
CA TRP A 120 10.57 -2.00 -8.31
C TRP A 120 10.72 -0.49 -8.25
N ILE A 121 10.20 0.22 -9.26
CA ILE A 121 10.09 1.68 -9.27
C ILE A 121 8.81 2.07 -8.53
N GLN A 122 8.95 2.91 -7.51
CA GLN A 122 7.81 3.45 -6.76
C GLN A 122 7.20 4.67 -7.44
N GLY A 123 8.00 5.47 -8.15
CA GLY A 123 7.52 6.64 -8.88
C GLY A 123 8.63 7.63 -9.22
N MET A 124 8.26 8.65 -9.98
CA MET A 124 9.12 9.77 -10.34
C MET A 124 8.43 11.08 -10.00
N GLY A 125 9.23 12.07 -9.65
CA GLY A 125 8.74 13.42 -9.40
C GLY A 125 9.77 14.49 -9.71
N LYS A 126 9.28 15.68 -10.07
CA LYS A 126 10.11 16.86 -10.27
C LYS A 126 10.27 17.59 -8.93
N ALA A 127 11.51 17.81 -8.51
CA ALA A 127 11.82 18.61 -7.33
C ALA A 127 11.79 20.13 -7.62
N LYS A 128 11.92 20.95 -6.58
CA LYS A 128 11.95 22.42 -6.72
C LYS A 128 13.12 22.93 -7.55
N ASP A 129 14.21 22.16 -7.65
CA ASP A 129 15.36 22.47 -8.50
C ASP A 129 15.11 22.21 -10.00
N GLY A 130 13.92 21.78 -10.37
CA GLY A 130 13.51 21.45 -11.74
C GLY A 130 13.99 20.11 -12.26
N LYS A 131 14.74 19.36 -11.45
CA LYS A 131 15.24 18.04 -11.84
C LYS A 131 14.27 16.94 -11.47
N VAL A 132 14.34 15.83 -12.20
CA VAL A 132 13.52 14.64 -11.97
C VAL A 132 14.26 13.65 -11.09
N TYR A 133 13.55 13.14 -10.10
CA TYR A 133 14.02 12.15 -9.15
C TYR A 133 13.17 10.88 -9.24
N LEU A 134 13.83 9.75 -9.04
CA LEU A 134 13.27 8.40 -9.05
C LEU A 134 13.30 7.82 -7.65
N ALA A 135 12.16 7.39 -7.13
CA ALA A 135 12.08 6.56 -5.93
C ALA A 135 11.93 5.08 -6.34
N TYR A 136 12.73 4.20 -5.76
CA TYR A 136 12.75 2.78 -6.14
C TYR A 136 13.29 1.89 -5.01
N TYR A 137 12.93 0.60 -5.07
CA TYR A 137 13.56 -0.43 -4.24
C TYR A 137 14.83 -0.94 -4.93
N ASP A 138 15.93 -0.97 -4.18
CA ASP A 138 17.17 -1.62 -4.63
C ASP A 138 17.06 -3.15 -4.52
N GLN A 139 18.09 -3.88 -4.96
CA GLN A 139 18.14 -5.34 -4.91
C GLN A 139 18.10 -5.93 -3.49
N SER A 140 18.32 -5.11 -2.47
CA SER A 140 18.24 -5.48 -1.06
C SER A 140 16.90 -5.16 -0.42
N GLY A 141 15.96 -4.56 -1.17
CA GLY A 141 14.65 -4.14 -0.69
C GLY A 141 14.65 -2.80 0.07
N ASN A 142 15.72 -2.00 -0.03
CA ASN A 142 15.75 -0.67 0.58
C ASN A 142 15.22 0.37 -0.40
N VAL A 143 14.46 1.33 0.12
CA VAL A 143 13.96 2.46 -0.67
C VAL A 143 15.07 3.48 -0.86
N LYS A 144 15.30 3.86 -2.11
CA LYS A 144 16.28 4.86 -2.52
C LYS A 144 15.64 5.94 -3.36
N LEU A 145 16.23 7.12 -3.31
CA LEU A 145 15.90 8.23 -4.22
C LEU A 145 17.15 8.55 -5.05
N SER A 146 17.03 8.62 -6.38
CA SER A 146 18.13 9.03 -7.26
C SER A 146 17.69 10.13 -8.20
N GLN A 147 18.57 11.11 -8.43
CA GLN A 147 18.39 12.04 -9.52
C GLN A 147 18.55 11.30 -10.85
N ILE A 148 17.74 11.64 -11.87
CA ILE A 148 17.93 11.16 -13.24
C ILE A 148 18.69 12.22 -14.02
N ASP A 149 19.89 11.87 -14.47
CA ASP A 149 20.67 12.70 -15.39
C ASP A 149 20.26 12.41 -16.84
N PHE A 150 19.44 13.31 -17.40
CA PHE A 150 18.92 13.19 -18.77
C PHE A 150 20.05 13.18 -19.81
N ASP A 151 21.01 14.08 -19.70
CA ASP A 151 22.06 14.27 -20.70
C ASP A 151 23.12 13.17 -20.58
N GLY A 152 23.46 12.78 -19.35
CA GLY A 152 24.39 11.68 -19.06
C GLY A 152 23.76 10.28 -19.25
N LYS A 153 22.44 10.18 -19.36
CA LYS A 153 21.68 8.92 -19.47
C LYS A 153 22.03 7.93 -18.36
N ALA A 154 22.05 8.42 -17.14
CA ALA A 154 22.46 7.67 -15.96
C ALA A 154 21.66 8.13 -14.72
N LEU A 155 21.69 7.31 -13.67
CA LEU A 155 21.34 7.80 -12.35
C LEU A 155 22.47 8.68 -11.82
N GLY A 156 22.10 9.84 -11.29
CA GLY A 156 23.01 10.78 -10.65
C GLY A 156 23.19 10.49 -9.15
N GLN A 157 23.15 11.54 -8.33
CA GLN A 157 23.25 11.39 -6.89
C GLN A 157 22.12 10.54 -6.34
N THR A 158 22.48 9.55 -5.50
CA THR A 158 21.54 8.66 -4.81
C THR A 158 21.51 9.00 -3.33
N TYR A 159 20.31 8.92 -2.75
CA TYR A 159 20.01 9.13 -1.34
C TYR A 159 19.44 7.84 -0.77
N ASP A 160 20.01 7.39 0.35
CA ASP A 160 19.61 6.18 1.04
C ASP A 160 18.46 6.47 2.04
N ASN A 161 17.75 5.42 2.45
CA ASN A 161 16.69 5.51 3.48
C ASN A 161 15.60 6.55 3.13
N PHE A 162 15.20 6.58 1.86
CA PHE A 162 14.10 7.43 1.44
C PHE A 162 12.75 6.83 1.90
N PRO A 163 11.75 7.63 2.28
CA PRO A 163 10.45 7.12 2.68
C PRO A 163 9.77 6.29 1.59
N ASN A 164 9.02 5.28 2.01
CA ASN A 164 8.20 4.48 1.11
C ASN A 164 7.05 5.34 0.56
N THR A 165 6.99 5.52 -0.74
CA THR A 165 5.96 6.36 -1.36
C THR A 165 4.67 5.58 -1.64
N ASN A 166 3.54 6.27 -1.65
CA ASN A 166 2.26 5.69 -2.00
C ASN A 166 2.03 5.74 -3.54
N GLY A 167 2.56 4.75 -4.23
CA GLY A 167 2.35 4.56 -5.67
C GLY A 167 3.01 5.62 -6.56
N ASN A 168 2.69 5.56 -7.85
CA ASN A 168 3.33 6.34 -8.93
C ASN A 168 3.16 7.87 -8.84
N GLY A 169 2.24 8.36 -8.03
CA GLY A 169 1.99 9.80 -7.81
C GLY A 169 2.56 10.32 -6.49
N GLY A 170 3.45 9.55 -5.85
CA GLY A 170 3.94 9.85 -4.51
C GLY A 170 4.94 11.01 -4.40
N LEU A 171 5.43 11.55 -5.51
CA LEU A 171 6.48 12.58 -5.53
C LEU A 171 6.07 13.80 -6.34
N CYS A 172 6.24 14.99 -5.78
CA CYS A 172 6.18 16.25 -6.53
C CYS A 172 7.03 17.35 -5.87
N ALA A 173 7.04 18.55 -6.43
CA ALA A 173 7.81 19.68 -5.88
C ALA A 173 7.40 20.01 -4.44
N GLY A 174 8.37 20.20 -3.57
CA GLY A 174 8.21 20.49 -2.15
C GLY A 174 7.59 21.87 -1.88
N ILE A 175 7.24 22.12 -0.62
CA ILE A 175 6.70 23.42 -0.16
C ILE A 175 7.85 24.32 0.31
N GLU A 176 8.52 23.94 1.36
CA GLU A 176 9.67 24.63 1.91
C GLU A 176 10.99 23.98 1.47
N ASN A 177 11.00 22.63 1.43
CA ASN A 177 12.12 21.81 0.99
C ASN A 177 11.99 21.40 -0.50
N ASP A 178 12.65 20.32 -0.88
CA ASP A 178 12.86 19.98 -2.29
C ASP A 178 11.72 19.17 -2.90
N LEU A 179 11.17 18.21 -2.14
CA LEU A 179 10.17 17.26 -2.61
C LEU A 179 9.03 17.09 -1.61
N LEU A 180 7.79 17.07 -2.07
CA LEU A 180 6.68 16.44 -1.34
C LEU A 180 6.71 14.94 -1.58
N VAL A 181 6.56 14.20 -0.48
CA VAL A 181 6.53 12.74 -0.46
C VAL A 181 5.21 12.30 0.15
N ASN A 182 4.35 11.70 -0.66
CA ASN A 182 3.10 11.11 -0.20
C ASN A 182 3.33 9.65 0.22
N THR A 183 3.00 9.34 1.47
CA THR A 183 2.99 7.97 2.01
C THR A 183 1.56 7.57 2.37
N ASP A 184 1.35 6.33 2.79
CA ASP A 184 0.05 5.83 3.23
C ASP A 184 -0.42 6.40 4.59
N THR A 185 0.46 7.04 5.34
CA THR A 185 0.17 7.64 6.65
C THR A 185 0.16 9.15 6.66
N ALA A 186 1.03 9.79 5.87
CA ALA A 186 1.27 11.23 5.93
C ALA A 186 1.77 11.81 4.62
N LEU A 187 1.70 13.13 4.50
CA LEU A 187 2.40 13.91 3.48
C LEU A 187 3.60 14.58 4.13
N TYR A 188 4.78 14.36 3.58
CA TYR A 188 6.04 14.92 4.06
C TYR A 188 6.63 15.91 3.07
N ASP A 189 7.38 16.87 3.58
CA ASP A 189 8.28 17.75 2.82
C ASP A 189 9.73 17.30 3.07
N TYR A 190 10.43 16.83 2.03
CA TYR A 190 11.75 16.20 2.12
C TYR A 190 12.85 17.15 1.66
N SER A 191 13.91 17.26 2.47
CA SER A 191 15.12 18.02 2.15
C SER A 191 16.20 17.08 1.57
N LEU A 192 16.63 17.35 0.35
CA LEU A 192 17.75 16.65 -0.28
C LEU A 192 19.09 16.93 0.44
N ALA A 193 19.24 18.13 0.96
CA ALA A 193 20.48 18.55 1.65
C ALA A 193 20.67 17.83 2.99
N ASP A 194 19.60 17.75 3.77
CA ASP A 194 19.63 17.18 5.13
C ASP A 194 19.20 15.72 5.17
N GLN A 195 18.63 15.19 4.08
CA GLN A 195 18.03 13.85 3.96
C GLN A 195 16.99 13.60 5.06
N LYS A 196 16.14 14.60 5.29
CA LYS A 196 15.12 14.55 6.35
C LYS A 196 13.75 14.90 5.82
N THR A 197 12.77 14.26 6.41
CA THR A 197 11.35 14.56 6.22
C THR A 197 10.84 15.52 7.29
N THR A 198 9.96 16.43 6.90
CA THR A 198 9.13 17.23 7.81
C THR A 198 7.68 16.89 7.50
N GLU A 199 6.94 16.39 8.47
CA GLU A 199 5.52 16.07 8.28
C GLU A 199 4.73 17.35 8.06
N ILE A 200 3.95 17.37 6.98
CA ILE A 200 3.03 18.47 6.62
C ILE A 200 1.65 18.21 7.19
N LEU A 201 1.17 16.97 7.07
CA LEU A 201 -0.09 16.51 7.62
C LEU A 201 -0.09 14.97 7.78
N SER A 202 -0.87 14.50 8.74
CA SER A 202 -1.32 13.11 8.86
C SER A 202 -2.62 12.94 8.07
N TRP A 203 -2.72 11.90 7.26
CA TRP A 203 -3.94 11.61 6.53
C TRP A 203 -5.08 11.23 7.46
N LEU A 204 -4.77 10.42 8.49
CA LEU A 204 -5.77 10.00 9.48
C LEU A 204 -6.35 11.19 10.25
N ASP A 205 -5.50 12.14 10.68
CA ASP A 205 -5.94 13.37 11.35
C ASP A 205 -6.72 14.32 10.43
N SER A 206 -6.58 14.12 9.13
CA SER A 206 -7.33 14.83 8.09
C SER A 206 -8.62 14.09 7.68
N ASP A 207 -9.00 13.04 8.40
CA ASP A 207 -10.14 12.16 8.10
C ASP A 207 -10.06 11.51 6.70
N ILE A 208 -8.85 11.22 6.22
CA ILE A 208 -8.57 10.59 4.93
C ILE A 208 -7.85 9.27 5.16
N ASN A 209 -8.26 8.23 4.43
CA ASN A 209 -7.46 7.01 4.34
C ASN A 209 -6.27 7.27 3.41
N GLY A 210 -5.07 7.35 3.98
CA GLY A 210 -3.85 7.66 3.24
C GLY A 210 -3.52 6.64 2.14
N SER A 211 -3.86 5.36 2.35
CA SER A 211 -3.67 4.31 1.33
C SER A 211 -4.52 4.53 0.06
N TYR A 212 -5.52 5.41 0.11
CA TYR A 212 -6.35 5.78 -1.04
C TYR A 212 -5.86 7.05 -1.74
N VAL A 213 -4.88 7.75 -1.16
CA VAL A 213 -4.32 8.98 -1.75
C VAL A 213 -3.33 8.60 -2.85
N THR A 214 -3.73 8.76 -4.10
CA THR A 214 -2.88 8.45 -5.26
C THR A 214 -2.01 9.61 -5.67
N TYR A 215 -2.47 10.86 -5.49
CA TYR A 215 -1.73 12.07 -5.79
C TYR A 215 -1.95 13.12 -4.71
N ALA A 216 -0.89 13.84 -4.36
CA ALA A 216 -0.99 15.01 -3.49
C ALA A 216 -0.01 16.09 -3.95
N ALA A 217 -0.47 17.33 -4.00
CA ALA A 217 0.35 18.46 -4.40
C ALA A 217 -0.02 19.72 -3.61
N ALA A 218 0.95 20.62 -3.41
CA ALA A 218 0.72 21.93 -2.82
C ALA A 218 0.29 22.94 -3.87
N THR A 219 -0.68 23.77 -3.52
CA THR A 219 -1.06 24.96 -4.31
C THR A 219 -0.20 26.15 -3.93
N ALA A 220 -0.14 27.15 -4.81
CA ALA A 220 0.62 28.39 -4.57
C ALA A 220 0.16 29.17 -3.31
N ASP A 221 -1.09 28.99 -2.86
CA ASP A 221 -1.64 29.60 -1.64
C ASP A 221 -1.49 28.70 -0.40
N GLY A 222 -0.66 27.65 -0.48
CA GLY A 222 -0.29 26.79 0.64
C GLY A 222 -1.35 25.77 1.07
N LYS A 223 -2.34 25.49 0.23
CA LYS A 223 -3.28 24.40 0.43
C LYS A 223 -2.75 23.12 -0.18
N ILE A 224 -3.27 21.99 0.26
CA ILE A 224 -2.98 20.69 -0.34
C ILE A 224 -4.18 20.23 -1.16
N LEU A 225 -3.92 19.81 -2.39
CA LEU A 225 -4.86 19.08 -3.22
C LEU A 225 -4.47 17.62 -3.21
N ALA A 226 -5.43 16.73 -3.01
CA ALA A 226 -5.21 15.29 -3.03
C ALA A 226 -6.29 14.60 -3.86
N VAL A 227 -5.88 13.61 -4.64
CA VAL A 227 -6.78 12.66 -5.33
C VAL A 227 -6.88 11.42 -4.47
N VAL A 228 -8.10 11.11 -4.04
CA VAL A 228 -8.41 9.99 -3.16
C VAL A 228 -9.26 8.99 -3.93
N ASN A 229 -8.75 7.79 -4.16
CA ASN A 229 -9.44 6.71 -4.87
C ASN A 229 -9.87 5.64 -3.87
N ASP A 230 -11.15 5.52 -3.62
CA ASP A 230 -11.68 4.40 -2.84
C ASP A 230 -11.91 3.18 -3.74
N TRP A 231 -10.98 2.26 -3.72
CA TRP A 231 -11.01 1.03 -4.52
C TRP A 231 -12.17 0.09 -4.17
N ASN A 232 -12.77 0.23 -2.96
CA ASN A 232 -13.90 -0.60 -2.55
C ASN A 232 -15.21 -0.11 -3.14
N THR A 233 -15.38 1.21 -3.27
CA THR A 233 -16.58 1.83 -3.86
C THR A 233 -16.40 2.21 -5.32
N GLY A 234 -15.15 2.35 -5.78
CA GLY A 234 -14.81 2.87 -7.10
C GLY A 234 -14.97 4.39 -7.22
N GLU A 235 -15.16 5.09 -6.10
CA GLU A 235 -15.29 6.54 -6.07
C GLU A 235 -13.92 7.22 -6.08
N THR A 236 -13.80 8.32 -6.81
CA THR A 236 -12.62 9.17 -6.86
C THR A 236 -12.99 10.59 -6.46
N ASP A 237 -12.35 11.08 -5.42
CA ASP A 237 -12.53 12.43 -4.90
C ASP A 237 -11.30 13.31 -5.14
N LEU A 238 -11.53 14.58 -5.54
CA LEU A 238 -10.52 15.62 -5.45
C LEU A 238 -10.74 16.43 -4.17
N VAL A 239 -9.86 16.25 -3.22
CA VAL A 239 -9.95 16.86 -1.90
C VAL A 239 -9.01 18.07 -1.80
N LYS A 240 -9.50 19.18 -1.23
CA LYS A 240 -8.72 20.36 -0.93
C LYS A 240 -8.61 20.56 0.57
N LEU A 241 -7.42 20.45 1.11
CA LEU A 241 -7.12 20.62 2.52
C LEU A 241 -6.59 22.01 2.79
N THR A 242 -7.05 22.59 3.89
CA THR A 242 -6.62 23.91 4.36
C THR A 242 -6.18 23.79 5.82
N ARG A 243 -5.01 24.32 6.14
CA ARG A 243 -4.50 24.32 7.51
C ARG A 243 -5.45 25.08 8.44
N THR A 244 -5.89 24.41 9.48
CA THR A 244 -6.75 24.96 10.53
C THR A 244 -5.94 25.13 11.82
N LYS A 245 -6.23 26.15 12.61
CA LYS A 245 -5.58 26.32 13.92
C LYS A 245 -6.05 25.26 14.90
N ALA A 246 -5.16 24.70 15.69
CA ALA A 246 -5.49 23.68 16.69
C ALA A 246 -6.61 24.12 17.68
N SER A 247 -6.71 25.42 17.96
CA SER A 247 -7.78 25.99 18.81
C SER A 247 -9.17 26.03 18.15
N GLU A 248 -9.23 25.84 16.84
CA GLU A 248 -10.47 25.84 16.04
C GLU A 248 -10.97 24.40 15.75
N VAL A 249 -10.11 23.40 16.04
CA VAL A 249 -10.47 21.99 15.90
C VAL A 249 -11.18 21.51 17.17
N ALA A 250 -12.30 20.80 17.01
CA ALA A 250 -13.01 20.21 18.13
C ALA A 250 -12.09 19.28 18.93
N GLN A 251 -12.03 19.49 20.25
CA GLN A 251 -11.25 18.63 21.14
C GLN A 251 -12.00 17.33 21.36
N LYS A 252 -11.52 16.24 20.80
CA LYS A 252 -12.05 14.88 21.01
C LYS A 252 -11.13 14.11 21.95
N SER A 253 -11.71 13.20 22.74
CA SER A 253 -10.93 12.24 23.54
C SER A 253 -10.20 11.28 22.60
N GLN A 254 -8.90 11.06 22.86
CA GLN A 254 -8.09 10.21 22.01
C GLN A 254 -8.22 8.75 22.39
N ILE A 255 -8.41 7.87 21.42
CA ILE A 255 -8.36 6.41 21.55
C ILE A 255 -7.21 5.93 20.65
N THR A 256 -6.28 5.18 21.20
CA THR A 256 -5.13 4.66 20.47
C THR A 256 -5.30 3.18 20.19
N ILE A 257 -5.24 2.79 18.91
CA ILE A 257 -5.14 1.41 18.48
C ILE A 257 -3.67 1.08 18.23
N GLY A 258 -3.15 0.07 18.93
CA GLY A 258 -1.79 -0.45 18.73
C GLY A 258 -1.79 -1.63 17.77
N THR A 259 -0.95 -1.56 16.75
CA THR A 259 -0.73 -2.64 15.77
C THR A 259 0.74 -2.72 15.40
N LEU A 260 1.22 -3.87 14.94
CA LEU A 260 2.61 -3.95 14.44
C LEU A 260 2.80 -3.09 13.20
N TYR A 261 1.90 -3.20 12.24
CA TYR A 261 1.84 -2.35 11.04
C TYR A 261 0.38 -1.99 10.75
N THR A 262 0.17 -0.87 10.10
CA THR A 262 -1.19 -0.48 9.76
C THR A 262 -1.67 -1.18 8.48
N SER A 263 -2.94 -1.54 8.45
CA SER A 263 -3.59 -2.08 7.25
C SER A 263 -4.55 -1.06 6.67
N GLN A 264 -4.74 -1.11 5.36
CA GLN A 264 -5.71 -0.28 4.65
C GLN A 264 -7.12 -0.36 5.28
N SER A 265 -7.53 -1.56 5.70
CA SER A 265 -8.84 -1.75 6.33
C SER A 265 -8.93 -1.17 7.74
N LEU A 266 -7.84 -1.15 8.50
CA LEU A 266 -7.78 -0.51 9.80
C LEU A 266 -7.85 1.02 9.66
N GLN A 267 -7.10 1.59 8.72
CA GLN A 267 -7.18 3.02 8.41
C GLN A 267 -8.59 3.42 7.97
N ALA A 268 -9.22 2.64 7.08
CA ALA A 268 -10.58 2.90 6.62
C ALA A 268 -11.59 2.91 7.77
N ALA A 269 -11.47 1.94 8.69
CA ALA A 269 -12.33 1.86 9.88
C ALA A 269 -12.11 3.04 10.83
N ALA A 270 -10.85 3.43 11.09
CA ALA A 270 -10.51 4.57 11.92
C ALA A 270 -11.03 5.88 11.33
N VAL A 271 -10.86 6.11 10.04
CA VAL A 271 -11.39 7.28 9.33
C VAL A 271 -12.91 7.33 9.39
N ALA A 272 -13.59 6.19 9.13
CA ALA A 272 -15.06 6.13 9.21
C ALA A 272 -15.56 6.45 10.62
N PHE A 273 -14.89 5.95 11.65
CA PHE A 273 -15.21 6.27 13.04
C PHE A 273 -14.96 7.74 13.35
N ASN A 274 -13.82 8.30 12.98
CA ASN A 274 -13.43 9.69 13.26
C ASN A 274 -14.41 10.70 12.63
N LYS A 275 -14.91 10.39 11.41
CA LYS A 275 -15.93 11.20 10.74
C LYS A 275 -17.29 11.19 11.45
N GLN A 276 -17.65 10.09 12.08
CA GLN A 276 -18.95 9.92 12.73
C GLN A 276 -18.95 10.35 14.20
N SER A 277 -17.85 10.17 14.91
CA SER A 277 -17.75 10.46 16.33
C SER A 277 -17.48 11.94 16.58
N ASN A 278 -18.30 12.55 17.46
CA ASN A 278 -18.09 13.91 17.94
C ASN A 278 -17.32 13.95 19.28
N GLU A 279 -17.17 12.82 19.96
CA GLU A 279 -16.58 12.72 21.30
C GLU A 279 -15.16 12.15 21.29
N TYR A 280 -14.89 11.22 20.36
CA TYR A 280 -13.65 10.46 20.30
C TYR A 280 -12.96 10.61 18.95
N HIS A 281 -11.64 10.49 18.98
CA HIS A 281 -10.79 10.39 17.79
C HIS A 281 -9.87 9.19 17.95
N VAL A 282 -9.85 8.33 16.95
CA VAL A 282 -8.98 7.14 16.91
C VAL A 282 -7.66 7.49 16.25
N ASN A 283 -6.57 7.21 16.96
CA ASN A 283 -5.21 7.21 16.44
C ASN A 283 -4.72 5.78 16.25
N ILE A 284 -3.83 5.56 15.29
CA ILE A 284 -3.16 4.29 15.09
C ILE A 284 -1.69 4.45 15.47
N LYS A 285 -1.23 3.62 16.41
CA LYS A 285 0.17 3.51 16.81
C LYS A 285 0.76 2.26 16.21
N THR A 286 1.68 2.42 15.26
CA THR A 286 2.45 1.32 14.69
C THR A 286 3.74 1.09 15.48
N TYR A 287 4.15 -0.17 15.59
CA TYR A 287 5.38 -0.59 16.26
C TYR A 287 6.48 -1.02 15.30
N ILE A 288 6.17 -1.09 14.01
CA ILE A 288 7.12 -1.30 12.93
C ILE A 288 7.10 -0.05 12.05
N ASP A 289 8.28 0.46 11.75
CA ASP A 289 8.46 1.56 10.80
C ASP A 289 8.64 0.97 9.40
N ASP A 290 7.61 1.09 8.56
CA ASP A 290 7.63 0.58 7.19
C ASP A 290 8.65 1.31 6.31
N ASN A 291 9.10 2.49 6.72
CA ASN A 291 10.13 3.25 6.01
C ASN A 291 11.57 2.78 6.32
N ASN A 292 11.74 2.03 7.42
CA ASN A 292 13.05 1.54 7.87
C ASN A 292 12.99 0.03 8.17
N TRP A 293 12.47 -0.76 7.25
CA TRP A 293 12.36 -2.19 7.42
C TRP A 293 13.74 -2.86 7.48
N THR A 294 13.94 -3.73 8.46
CA THR A 294 15.12 -4.58 8.64
C THR A 294 14.70 -6.02 8.93
N GLU A 295 15.62 -6.97 8.86
CA GLU A 295 15.35 -8.37 9.21
C GLU A 295 14.87 -8.55 10.67
N THR A 296 15.16 -7.59 11.57
CA THR A 296 14.74 -7.61 12.97
C THR A 296 13.48 -6.82 13.26
N SER A 297 12.97 -6.01 12.30
CA SER A 297 11.85 -5.09 12.53
C SER A 297 10.61 -5.76 13.13
N TRP A 298 10.33 -7.00 12.71
CA TRP A 298 9.23 -7.77 13.26
C TRP A 298 9.43 -8.11 14.75
N ALA A 299 10.59 -8.64 15.11
CA ALA A 299 10.91 -9.00 16.48
C ALA A 299 11.02 -7.77 17.40
N ASP A 300 11.60 -6.69 16.88
CA ASP A 300 11.74 -5.42 17.58
C ASP A 300 10.39 -4.78 17.81
N GLY A 301 9.48 -4.80 16.82
CA GLY A 301 8.12 -4.30 16.94
C GLY A 301 7.29 -5.05 17.98
N ILE A 302 7.33 -6.39 17.97
CA ILE A 302 6.69 -7.22 19.02
C ILE A 302 7.27 -6.90 20.40
N THR A 303 8.58 -6.74 20.50
CA THR A 303 9.25 -6.40 21.76
C THR A 303 8.82 -5.03 22.27
N ALA A 304 8.76 -4.02 21.40
CA ALA A 304 8.32 -2.67 21.74
C ALA A 304 6.87 -2.66 22.21
N MET A 305 5.97 -3.35 21.48
CA MET A 305 4.56 -3.48 21.88
C MET A 305 4.41 -4.15 23.24
N ASN A 306 5.11 -5.27 23.49
CA ASN A 306 5.10 -5.97 24.78
C ASN A 306 5.65 -5.11 25.92
N ASN A 307 6.65 -4.28 25.66
CA ASN A 307 7.19 -3.34 26.65
C ASN A 307 6.15 -2.28 27.05
N ASP A 308 5.42 -1.72 26.09
CA ASP A 308 4.36 -0.75 26.36
C ASP A 308 3.21 -1.39 27.16
N ILE A 309 2.79 -2.59 26.79
CA ILE A 309 1.77 -3.36 27.53
C ILE A 309 2.23 -3.61 28.96
N THR A 310 3.49 -4.05 29.15
CA THR A 310 4.02 -4.43 30.47
C THR A 310 4.25 -3.22 31.37
N SER A 311 4.77 -2.12 30.80
CA SER A 311 5.06 -0.90 31.57
C SER A 311 3.81 -0.08 31.89
N GLY A 312 2.75 -0.24 31.10
CA GLY A 312 1.56 0.61 31.13
C GLY A 312 1.79 2.04 30.62
N ALA A 313 3.03 2.41 30.40
CA ALA A 313 3.40 3.74 29.89
C ALA A 313 3.29 3.76 28.35
N GLY A 314 2.26 4.43 27.84
CA GLY A 314 2.01 4.49 26.39
C GLY A 314 1.38 3.23 25.81
N CYS A 315 0.78 2.38 26.68
CA CYS A 315 -0.03 1.26 26.26
C CYS A 315 -1.22 1.76 25.44
N PRO A 316 -1.48 1.21 24.25
CA PRO A 316 -2.68 1.51 23.48
C PRO A 316 -3.98 1.13 24.24
N ASP A 317 -5.06 1.84 23.95
CA ASP A 317 -6.38 1.52 24.53
C ASP A 317 -6.97 0.26 23.92
N ILE A 318 -6.66 0.00 22.65
CA ILE A 318 -7.10 -1.16 21.87
C ILE A 318 -5.87 -1.79 21.23
N LEU A 319 -5.79 -3.12 21.25
CA LEU A 319 -4.70 -3.87 20.60
C LEU A 319 -5.22 -4.66 19.41
N ASP A 320 -4.50 -4.61 18.29
CA ASP A 320 -4.65 -5.56 17.20
C ASP A 320 -4.00 -6.89 17.62
N LEU A 321 -4.80 -7.92 17.75
CA LEU A 321 -4.39 -9.22 18.27
C LEU A 321 -3.75 -10.14 17.23
N SER A 322 -3.70 -9.74 15.96
CA SER A 322 -3.33 -10.60 14.84
C SER A 322 -1.96 -11.28 14.99
N ASN A 323 -1.04 -10.64 15.72
CA ASN A 323 0.35 -11.09 15.86
C ASN A 323 0.80 -11.19 17.33
N LEU A 324 -0.15 -11.31 18.24
CA LEU A 324 0.11 -11.42 19.68
C LEU A 324 -0.22 -12.82 20.18
N ASP A 325 0.50 -13.29 21.21
CA ASP A 325 0.09 -14.45 21.98
C ASP A 325 -1.07 -14.06 22.92
N VAL A 326 -2.29 -14.14 22.35
CA VAL A 326 -3.52 -13.74 23.05
C VAL A 326 -3.71 -14.57 24.32
N LYS A 327 -3.39 -15.87 24.30
CA LYS A 327 -3.54 -16.77 25.42
C LYS A 327 -2.60 -16.38 26.58
N GLU A 328 -1.36 -16.08 26.26
CA GLU A 328 -0.37 -15.64 27.25
C GLU A 328 -0.79 -14.30 27.89
N LEU A 329 -1.17 -13.32 27.06
CA LEU A 329 -1.58 -11.99 27.53
C LEU A 329 -2.89 -12.05 28.35
N ALA A 330 -3.84 -12.88 27.94
CA ALA A 330 -5.08 -13.12 28.69
C ALA A 330 -4.77 -13.71 30.07
N SER A 331 -3.87 -14.70 30.16
CA SER A 331 -3.45 -15.32 31.44
C SER A 331 -2.81 -14.32 32.40
N LYS A 332 -2.18 -13.27 31.86
CA LYS A 332 -1.59 -12.17 32.63
C LYS A 332 -2.59 -11.07 33.01
N GLY A 333 -3.84 -11.20 32.57
CA GLY A 333 -4.89 -10.23 32.88
C GLY A 333 -4.76 -8.90 32.14
N VAL A 334 -4.13 -8.89 30.97
CA VAL A 334 -3.91 -7.67 30.15
C VAL A 334 -5.20 -7.11 29.60
N PHE A 335 -6.16 -8.00 29.28
CA PHE A 335 -7.37 -7.61 28.55
C PHE A 335 -8.58 -7.38 29.47
N GLU A 336 -9.38 -6.39 29.09
CA GLU A 336 -10.72 -6.16 29.62
C GLU A 336 -11.69 -7.22 29.10
N ASP A 337 -12.76 -7.51 29.86
CA ASP A 337 -13.86 -8.36 29.40
C ASP A 337 -14.77 -7.57 28.45
N MET A 338 -14.87 -8.02 27.21
CA MET A 338 -15.70 -7.39 26.16
C MET A 338 -17.19 -7.73 26.30
N THR A 339 -17.57 -8.75 27.11
CA THR A 339 -18.98 -9.20 27.28
C THR A 339 -19.91 -8.07 27.67
N PRO A 340 -19.62 -7.21 28.69
CA PRO A 340 -20.48 -6.12 29.05
C PRO A 340 -20.69 -5.05 27.99
N TYR A 341 -19.70 -4.90 27.09
CA TYR A 341 -19.77 -3.95 25.96
C TYR A 341 -20.71 -4.47 24.88
N LEU A 342 -20.61 -5.77 24.54
CA LEU A 342 -21.55 -6.40 23.60
C LEU A 342 -22.99 -6.38 24.10
N GLU A 343 -23.23 -6.67 25.38
CA GLU A 343 -24.55 -6.65 25.98
C GLU A 343 -25.22 -5.25 25.93
N LYS A 344 -24.43 -4.19 25.97
CA LYS A 344 -24.89 -2.79 25.88
C LYS A 344 -24.93 -2.25 24.46
N SER A 345 -24.32 -2.93 23.51
CA SER A 345 -24.25 -2.47 22.13
C SER A 345 -25.61 -2.54 21.45
N SER A 346 -25.97 -1.49 20.72
CA SER A 346 -27.16 -1.47 19.86
C SER A 346 -26.81 -1.91 18.41
N VAL A 347 -25.54 -2.19 18.12
CA VAL A 347 -25.04 -2.48 16.77
C VAL A 347 -24.66 -3.95 16.63
N LEU A 348 -24.04 -4.52 17.66
CA LEU A 348 -23.54 -5.90 17.67
C LEU A 348 -24.07 -6.62 18.89
N SER A 349 -24.38 -7.89 18.72
CA SER A 349 -24.75 -8.81 19.80
C SER A 349 -23.89 -10.08 19.72
N LYS A 350 -23.90 -10.91 20.77
CA LYS A 350 -23.19 -12.18 20.74
C LYS A 350 -23.68 -13.11 19.63
N ASP A 351 -24.97 -13.00 19.25
CA ASP A 351 -25.61 -13.83 18.22
C ASP A 351 -25.14 -13.48 16.78
N ASP A 352 -24.45 -12.34 16.60
CA ASP A 352 -23.86 -11.96 15.31
C ASP A 352 -22.54 -12.71 15.01
N PHE A 353 -22.05 -13.49 15.98
CA PHE A 353 -20.80 -14.24 15.87
C PHE A 353 -21.04 -15.74 15.97
N PHE A 354 -20.22 -16.53 15.29
CA PHE A 354 -20.19 -17.97 15.48
C PHE A 354 -19.69 -18.32 16.90
N GLU A 355 -20.41 -19.19 17.59
CA GLU A 355 -20.10 -19.58 18.98
C GLU A 355 -18.67 -20.07 19.15
N ASN A 356 -18.19 -20.94 18.26
CA ASN A 356 -16.82 -21.45 18.30
C ASN A 356 -15.76 -20.37 18.09
N ILE A 357 -16.08 -19.29 17.39
CA ILE A 357 -15.18 -18.15 17.23
C ILE A 357 -15.13 -17.33 18.52
N VAL A 358 -16.28 -17.06 19.12
CA VAL A 358 -16.35 -16.37 20.43
C VAL A 358 -15.61 -17.18 21.50
N ASP A 359 -15.81 -18.49 21.52
CA ASP A 359 -15.15 -19.39 22.48
C ASP A 359 -13.63 -19.37 22.33
N SER A 360 -13.10 -19.26 21.10
CA SER A 360 -11.64 -19.20 20.87
C SER A 360 -10.99 -17.90 21.40
N TYR A 361 -11.77 -16.85 21.64
CA TYR A 361 -11.32 -15.60 22.25
C TYR A 361 -11.83 -15.44 23.70
N THR A 362 -12.38 -16.52 24.30
CA THR A 362 -12.85 -16.52 25.68
C THR A 362 -11.86 -17.28 26.57
N PHE A 363 -11.23 -16.56 27.50
CA PHE A 363 -10.26 -17.10 28.45
C PHE A 363 -10.77 -16.83 29.88
N ASP A 364 -10.77 -17.87 30.73
CA ASP A 364 -11.28 -17.78 32.11
C ASP A 364 -12.65 -17.12 32.23
N GLY A 365 -13.51 -17.35 31.23
CA GLY A 365 -14.87 -16.80 31.17
C GLY A 365 -14.99 -15.35 30.72
N LYS A 366 -13.88 -14.71 30.30
CA LYS A 366 -13.84 -13.36 29.75
C LYS A 366 -13.63 -13.41 28.25
N LEU A 367 -14.46 -12.70 27.51
CA LEU A 367 -14.25 -12.45 26.08
C LEU A 367 -13.20 -11.34 25.91
N VAL A 368 -12.00 -11.66 25.46
CA VAL A 368 -10.87 -10.73 25.40
C VAL A 368 -10.68 -10.07 24.04
N GLY A 369 -11.39 -10.52 23.02
CA GLY A 369 -11.28 -9.97 21.68
C GLY A 369 -12.44 -10.38 20.78
N ILE A 370 -12.63 -9.62 19.70
CA ILE A 370 -13.66 -9.86 18.69
C ILE A 370 -12.96 -9.86 17.33
N PRO A 371 -12.93 -11.01 16.63
CA PRO A 371 -12.30 -11.06 15.31
C PRO A 371 -13.19 -10.39 14.26
N LYS A 372 -12.57 -9.60 13.40
CA LYS A 372 -13.22 -8.96 12.25
C LYS A 372 -13.66 -9.97 11.18
N SER A 373 -12.84 -10.99 10.96
CA SER A 373 -13.05 -12.05 9.96
C SER A 373 -12.29 -13.30 10.35
N PHE A 374 -12.61 -14.40 9.73
CA PHE A 374 -11.84 -15.65 9.85
C PHE A 374 -11.77 -16.34 8.49
N ALA A 375 -10.77 -17.18 8.31
CA ALA A 375 -10.61 -18.02 7.13
C ALA A 375 -10.70 -19.49 7.52
N LEU A 376 -11.26 -20.30 6.63
CA LEU A 376 -11.28 -21.76 6.77
C LEU A 376 -10.18 -22.35 5.91
N ASN A 377 -9.23 -23.03 6.52
CA ASN A 377 -8.31 -23.88 5.80
C ASN A 377 -8.94 -25.28 5.69
N THR A 378 -9.26 -25.70 4.48
CA THR A 378 -9.91 -26.99 4.26
C THR A 378 -9.51 -27.56 2.90
N ILE A 379 -9.73 -28.85 2.75
CA ILE A 379 -9.57 -29.53 1.46
C ILE A 379 -10.91 -29.48 0.73
N VAL A 380 -10.89 -28.99 -0.50
CA VAL A 380 -12.07 -28.95 -1.38
C VAL A 380 -11.82 -29.87 -2.57
N GLY A 381 -12.79 -30.73 -2.89
CA GLY A 381 -12.72 -31.62 -4.01
C GLY A 381 -14.11 -32.09 -4.49
N LYS A 382 -14.17 -32.86 -5.59
CA LYS A 382 -15.42 -33.45 -6.02
C LYS A 382 -15.90 -34.46 -4.98
N THR A 383 -17.19 -34.47 -4.66
CA THR A 383 -17.78 -35.40 -3.69
C THR A 383 -17.50 -36.86 -4.02
N SER A 384 -17.43 -37.18 -5.31
CA SER A 384 -17.08 -38.54 -5.78
C SER A 384 -15.66 -38.97 -5.39
N GLU A 385 -14.77 -38.02 -5.09
CA GLU A 385 -13.36 -38.26 -4.75
C GLU A 385 -13.11 -38.09 -3.25
N VAL A 386 -13.63 -37.01 -2.66
CA VAL A 386 -13.41 -36.71 -1.24
C VAL A 386 -14.41 -37.43 -0.31
N GLY A 387 -15.55 -37.89 -0.86
CA GLY A 387 -16.61 -38.60 -0.11
C GLY A 387 -17.34 -37.66 0.85
N ASP A 388 -18.15 -38.29 1.76
CA ASP A 388 -18.95 -37.58 2.77
C ASP A 388 -18.26 -37.45 4.13
N LYS A 389 -16.95 -37.69 4.20
CA LYS A 389 -16.18 -37.54 5.44
C LYS A 389 -16.11 -36.08 5.88
N LYS A 390 -16.29 -35.83 7.17
CA LYS A 390 -16.19 -34.49 7.76
C LYS A 390 -14.76 -33.94 7.80
N GLY A 391 -13.76 -34.74 7.48
CA GLY A 391 -12.35 -34.38 7.40
C GLY A 391 -11.53 -35.57 6.92
N TRP A 392 -10.30 -35.28 6.49
CA TRP A 392 -9.32 -36.30 6.11
C TRP A 392 -8.22 -36.37 7.16
N THR A 393 -7.81 -37.59 7.47
CA THR A 393 -6.59 -37.84 8.23
C THR A 393 -5.37 -37.77 7.29
N ILE A 394 -4.17 -37.73 7.87
CA ILE A 394 -2.91 -37.86 7.10
C ILE A 394 -2.90 -39.17 6.29
N ASP A 395 -3.39 -40.26 6.89
CA ASP A 395 -3.48 -41.55 6.21
C ASP A 395 -4.45 -41.53 5.01
N ASP A 396 -5.56 -40.78 5.12
CA ASP A 396 -6.48 -40.59 3.99
C ASP A 396 -5.78 -39.82 2.84
N ILE A 397 -4.99 -38.80 3.15
CA ILE A 397 -4.21 -38.03 2.16
C ILE A 397 -3.19 -38.94 1.48
N ILE A 398 -2.45 -39.73 2.24
CA ILE A 398 -1.43 -40.66 1.72
C ILE A 398 -2.08 -41.73 0.84
N ALA A 399 -3.20 -42.31 1.28
CA ALA A 399 -3.94 -43.30 0.50
C ALA A 399 -4.46 -42.73 -0.80
N TYR A 400 -4.98 -41.48 -0.79
CA TYR A 400 -5.45 -40.80 -1.99
C TYR A 400 -4.30 -40.49 -2.94
N ALA A 401 -3.16 -39.99 -2.41
CA ALA A 401 -1.96 -39.76 -3.21
C ALA A 401 -1.44 -41.02 -3.90
N GLY A 402 -1.45 -42.17 -3.22
CA GLY A 402 -1.03 -43.46 -3.78
C GLY A 402 -1.95 -43.97 -4.88
N GLN A 403 -3.21 -43.53 -4.94
CA GLN A 403 -4.16 -43.85 -6.01
C GLN A 403 -4.05 -42.91 -7.22
N HIS A 404 -3.36 -41.76 -7.07
CA HIS A 404 -3.23 -40.73 -8.08
C HIS A 404 -1.75 -40.38 -8.32
N GLU A 405 -0.93 -41.42 -8.52
CA GLU A 405 0.50 -41.25 -8.78
C GLU A 405 0.76 -40.29 -9.96
N GLY A 406 1.60 -39.31 -9.76
CA GLY A 406 1.95 -38.28 -10.75
C GLY A 406 0.98 -37.11 -10.89
N ALA A 407 -0.13 -37.11 -10.15
CA ALA A 407 -1.01 -35.94 -10.07
C ALA A 407 -0.51 -34.92 -9.05
N SER A 408 -0.65 -33.64 -9.37
CA SER A 408 -0.49 -32.56 -8.38
C SER A 408 -1.77 -32.46 -7.56
N LEU A 409 -1.75 -32.99 -6.34
CA LEU A 409 -2.93 -33.01 -5.46
C LEU A 409 -3.21 -31.64 -4.83
N PHE A 410 -2.17 -30.86 -4.61
CA PHE A 410 -2.24 -29.53 -4.00
C PHE A 410 -1.37 -28.59 -4.83
N GLU A 411 -2.00 -27.82 -5.68
CA GLU A 411 -1.31 -26.92 -6.61
C GLU A 411 -0.45 -25.89 -5.84
N GLY A 412 0.83 -25.77 -6.24
CA GLY A 412 1.77 -24.85 -5.60
C GLY A 412 2.26 -25.24 -4.20
N MET A 413 1.81 -26.36 -3.62
CA MET A 413 2.16 -26.78 -2.27
C MET A 413 3.57 -27.39 -2.23
N THR A 414 4.46 -26.77 -1.44
CA THR A 414 5.79 -27.35 -1.13
C THR A 414 5.73 -28.34 0.03
N LYS A 415 6.79 -29.13 0.22
CA LYS A 415 6.91 -30.01 1.42
C LYS A 415 6.81 -29.24 2.73
N SER A 416 7.46 -28.08 2.81
CA SER A 416 7.41 -27.20 3.99
C SER A 416 6.02 -26.61 4.18
N GLY A 417 5.36 -26.18 3.11
CA GLY A 417 3.99 -25.68 3.14
C GLY A 417 3.00 -26.74 3.63
N MET A 418 3.10 -27.97 3.12
CA MET A 418 2.27 -29.09 3.59
C MET A 418 2.51 -29.40 5.06
N LEU A 419 3.78 -29.47 5.49
CA LEU A 419 4.12 -29.70 6.89
C LEU A 419 3.56 -28.62 7.81
N TYR A 420 3.71 -27.35 7.40
CA TYR A 420 3.14 -26.21 8.12
C TYR A 420 1.61 -26.33 8.23
N THR A 421 0.93 -26.63 7.13
CA THR A 421 -0.53 -26.78 7.11
C THR A 421 -1.01 -27.91 8.02
N LEU A 422 -0.30 -29.05 8.03
CA LEU A 422 -0.68 -30.19 8.87
C LEU A 422 -0.39 -29.94 10.36
N LEU A 423 0.69 -29.22 10.68
CA LEU A 423 1.06 -28.92 12.08
C LEU A 423 0.28 -27.76 12.65
N ALA A 424 -0.18 -26.79 11.84
CA ALA A 424 -0.88 -25.60 12.31
C ALA A 424 -2.14 -25.90 13.13
N TYR A 425 -2.75 -27.08 12.93
CA TYR A 425 -3.97 -27.48 13.63
C TYR A 425 -3.73 -28.26 14.93
N ASP A 426 -2.53 -28.76 15.16
CA ASP A 426 -2.24 -29.61 16.32
C ASP A 426 -0.80 -29.46 16.79
N LEU A 427 -0.24 -28.26 16.64
CA LEU A 427 1.14 -27.95 16.98
C LEU A 427 1.45 -28.25 18.45
N ASP A 428 0.51 -27.95 19.35
CA ASP A 428 0.62 -28.16 20.78
C ASP A 428 0.75 -29.66 21.16
N SER A 429 0.30 -30.57 20.28
CA SER A 429 0.49 -32.01 20.47
C SER A 429 1.91 -32.48 20.14
N TYR A 430 2.66 -31.69 19.38
CA TYR A 430 4.01 -32.04 18.90
C TYR A 430 5.11 -31.21 19.52
N ILE A 431 4.78 -29.97 19.95
CA ILE A 431 5.75 -29.02 20.50
C ILE A 431 5.25 -28.52 21.85
N ASP A 432 5.95 -28.87 22.92
CA ASP A 432 5.76 -28.22 24.21
C ASP A 432 6.48 -26.86 24.19
N SER A 433 5.70 -25.77 24.01
CA SER A 433 6.23 -24.43 23.96
C SER A 433 6.94 -23.98 25.23
N VAL A 434 6.62 -24.60 26.36
CA VAL A 434 7.27 -24.34 27.66
C VAL A 434 8.64 -25.02 27.73
N SER A 435 8.77 -26.26 27.20
CA SER A 435 10.05 -27.00 27.18
C SER A 435 11.01 -26.46 26.11
N TYR A 436 10.48 -25.87 25.01
CA TYR A 436 11.29 -25.37 23.90
C TYR A 436 12.22 -24.22 24.30
N THR A 437 11.83 -23.39 25.25
CA THR A 437 12.68 -22.35 25.83
C THR A 437 13.85 -22.94 26.64
N HIS A 438 13.70 -24.14 27.20
CA HIS A 438 14.74 -24.84 27.90
C HIS A 438 15.72 -25.60 26.98
N LEU A 439 15.25 -26.16 25.88
CA LEU A 439 16.09 -26.84 24.89
C LEU A 439 17.11 -25.92 24.23
N ARG A 440 16.71 -24.67 23.89
CA ARG A 440 17.64 -23.66 23.34
C ARG A 440 18.73 -23.22 24.32
N ALA A 441 18.48 -23.26 25.62
CA ALA A 441 19.46 -22.88 26.64
C ALA A 441 20.54 -23.96 26.88
N HIS A 442 20.30 -25.20 26.44
CA HIS A 442 21.26 -26.32 26.61
C HIS A 442 22.12 -26.58 25.37
N GLU A 443 21.81 -26.00 24.21
CA GLU A 443 22.62 -26.13 22.98
C GLU A 443 23.72 -25.04 22.86
N THR A 444 23.78 -24.09 23.75
CA THR A 444 24.83 -23.09 23.83
C THR A 444 25.81 -23.40 24.95
#